data_40da435c8a8568fb4019430e50616342
#
_entry.id   40da435c8a8568fb4019430e50616342
#
_cell.length_a   1.000
_cell.length_b   1.000
_cell.length_c   1.000
_cell.angle_alpha   90.00
_cell.angle_beta   90.00
_cell.angle_gamma   90.00
#
_symmetry.space_group_name_H-M   'P 1'
#
loop_
_entity.id
_entity.type
_entity.pdbx_description
1 polymer ?
#
loop_
_entity_poly.entity_id
_entity_poly.type
_entity_poly.pdbx_seq_one_letter_code
_entity_poly.pdbx_strand_id
1 'polypeptide(L)'
;MSAARSVRDGRHRARIAALQLLYLRDVGGGGADEVDAAIERFWAENSASPERRRLAMSLFDGTSAALDRIDPLITEAAANWRLERMAVVDRLVLRMGTYELLEGSAPTAVVIDEAIELAKAFSGDDSAPFVNGVLDGVRRLLESAEPPRPPGTEEPLPR
;
A
#
# COMPACT_ATOMS: atom_id res chain seq x y z
N MET A 1 -22.29 11.73 13.18
CA MET A 1 -21.07 11.10 12.69
C MET A 1 -20.05 12.18 12.34
N SER A 2 -18.84 12.09 12.86
CA SER A 2 -17.83 13.11 12.58
C SER A 2 -17.31 12.98 11.14
N ALA A 3 -16.99 14.12 10.51
CA ALA A 3 -16.38 14.17 9.17
C ALA A 3 -15.10 13.32 9.08
N ALA A 4 -14.31 13.23 10.16
CA ALA A 4 -13.12 12.41 10.26
C ALA A 4 -13.38 10.91 10.05
N ARG A 5 -14.48 10.38 10.58
CA ARG A 5 -14.88 8.98 10.39
C ARG A 5 -15.28 8.70 8.96
N SER A 6 -16.01 9.60 8.33
CA SER A 6 -16.41 9.49 6.93
C SER A 6 -15.20 9.49 5.98
N VAL A 7 -14.19 10.33 6.26
CA VAL A 7 -12.94 10.39 5.49
C VAL A 7 -12.15 9.08 5.65
N ARG A 8 -12.05 8.56 6.87
CA ARG A 8 -11.38 7.27 7.13
C ARG A 8 -12.06 6.13 6.37
N ASP A 9 -13.38 6.05 6.41
CA ASP A 9 -14.15 5.02 5.69
C ASP A 9 -13.95 5.13 4.17
N GLY A 10 -13.90 6.34 3.63
CA GLY A 10 -13.65 6.59 2.22
C GLY A 10 -12.26 6.12 1.78
N ARG A 11 -11.23 6.37 2.56
CA ARG A 11 -9.86 5.91 2.30
C ARG A 11 -9.72 4.40 2.43
N HIS A 12 -10.36 3.81 3.42
CA HIS A 12 -10.39 2.36 3.59
C HIS A 12 -11.01 1.67 2.37
N ARG A 13 -12.15 2.16 1.90
CA ARG A 13 -12.83 1.64 0.71
C ARG A 13 -12.01 1.85 -0.56
N ALA A 14 -11.30 2.97 -0.67
CA ALA A 14 -10.38 3.20 -1.79
C ALA A 14 -9.23 2.19 -1.80
N ARG A 15 -8.68 1.83 -0.65
CA ARG A 15 -7.65 0.79 -0.53
C ARG A 15 -8.18 -0.59 -0.92
N ILE A 16 -9.40 -0.92 -0.52
CA ILE A 16 -10.05 -2.17 -0.96
C ILE A 16 -10.18 -2.20 -2.48
N ALA A 17 -10.68 -1.14 -3.10
CA ALA A 17 -10.81 -1.05 -4.56
C ALA A 17 -9.45 -1.17 -5.27
N ALA A 18 -8.43 -0.47 -4.77
CA ALA A 18 -7.07 -0.54 -5.31
C ALA A 18 -6.50 -1.97 -5.24
N LEU A 19 -6.69 -2.66 -4.11
CA LEU A 19 -6.27 -4.04 -3.95
C LEU A 19 -6.97 -4.96 -4.96
N GLN A 20 -8.26 -4.80 -5.16
CA GLN A 20 -9.03 -5.57 -6.14
C GLN A 20 -8.54 -5.33 -7.57
N LEU A 21 -8.23 -4.08 -7.91
CA LEU A 21 -7.67 -3.72 -9.22
C LEU A 21 -6.27 -4.31 -9.43
N LEU A 22 -5.42 -4.27 -8.40
CA LEU A 22 -4.11 -4.91 -8.44
C LEU A 22 -4.22 -6.42 -8.64
N TYR A 23 -5.19 -7.05 -8.00
CA TYR A 23 -5.48 -8.47 -8.17
C TYR A 23 -5.92 -8.80 -9.60
N LEU A 24 -6.84 -8.02 -10.17
CA LEU A 24 -7.28 -8.20 -11.56
C LEU A 24 -6.12 -8.12 -12.54
N ARG A 25 -5.21 -7.17 -12.34
CA ARG A 25 -4.02 -7.02 -13.18
C ARG A 25 -3.06 -8.20 -13.04
N ASP A 26 -2.80 -8.62 -11.82
CA ASP A 26 -1.80 -9.67 -11.52
C ASP A 26 -2.24 -11.04 -12.01
N VAL A 27 -3.51 -11.37 -11.81
CA VAL A 27 -4.09 -12.70 -12.11
C VAL A 27 -4.66 -12.76 -13.53
N GLY A 28 -5.18 -11.64 -14.06
CA GLY A 28 -5.85 -11.60 -15.34
C GLY A 28 -4.94 -11.80 -16.55
N GLY A 29 -3.64 -11.48 -16.41
CA GLY A 29 -2.72 -11.48 -17.54
C GLY A 29 -3.15 -10.52 -18.65
N GLY A 30 -2.42 -10.46 -19.72
CA GLY A 30 -2.77 -9.65 -20.87
C GLY A 30 -2.03 -8.32 -20.97
N GLY A 31 -2.23 -7.64 -22.10
CA GLY A 31 -1.60 -6.37 -22.39
C GLY A 31 -2.28 -5.18 -21.72
N ALA A 32 -1.72 -3.99 -21.92
CA ALA A 32 -2.21 -2.75 -21.34
C ALA A 32 -3.68 -2.47 -21.68
N ASP A 33 -4.10 -2.75 -22.92
CA ASP A 33 -5.48 -2.53 -23.37
C ASP A 33 -6.49 -3.44 -22.65
N GLU A 34 -6.09 -4.68 -22.36
CA GLU A 34 -6.93 -5.63 -21.63
C GLU A 34 -7.07 -5.22 -20.15
N VAL A 35 -6.00 -4.72 -19.57
CA VAL A 35 -6.01 -4.17 -18.20
C VAL A 35 -6.92 -2.95 -18.13
N ASP A 36 -6.80 -2.02 -19.06
CA ASP A 36 -7.65 -0.82 -19.12
C ASP A 36 -9.14 -1.19 -19.27
N ALA A 37 -9.46 -2.15 -20.11
CA ALA A 37 -10.82 -2.64 -20.27
C ALA A 37 -11.36 -3.29 -18.99
N ALA A 38 -10.52 -4.03 -18.26
CA ALA A 38 -10.89 -4.64 -16.99
C ALA A 38 -11.15 -3.57 -15.91
N ILE A 39 -10.36 -2.51 -15.87
CA ILE A 39 -10.54 -1.37 -14.95
C ILE A 39 -11.86 -0.65 -15.25
N GLU A 40 -12.19 -0.41 -16.52
CA GLU A 40 -13.44 0.23 -16.89
C GLU A 40 -14.65 -0.63 -16.46
N ARG A 41 -14.61 -1.93 -16.68
CA ARG A 41 -15.66 -2.85 -16.22
C ARG A 41 -15.79 -2.84 -14.69
N PHE A 42 -14.67 -2.85 -13.98
CA PHE A 42 -14.66 -2.77 -12.51
C PHE A 42 -15.44 -1.54 -12.02
N TRP A 43 -15.16 -0.37 -12.57
CA TRP A 43 -15.84 0.86 -12.15
C TRP A 43 -17.28 0.95 -12.63
N ALA A 44 -17.64 0.28 -13.71
CA ALA A 44 -19.03 0.16 -14.13
C ALA A 44 -19.86 -0.69 -13.15
N GLU A 45 -19.25 -1.72 -12.57
CA GLU A 45 -19.89 -2.64 -11.61
C GLU A 45 -19.79 -2.18 -10.16
N ASN A 46 -18.80 -1.37 -9.82
CA ASN A 46 -18.50 -0.91 -8.45
C ASN A 46 -18.59 0.60 -8.37
N SER A 47 -19.78 1.13 -8.16
CA SER A 47 -20.00 2.57 -8.05
C SER A 47 -19.21 3.18 -6.88
N ALA A 48 -18.51 4.26 -7.16
CA ALA A 48 -17.77 5.03 -6.16
C ALA A 48 -17.89 6.52 -6.45
N SER A 49 -17.73 7.34 -5.39
CA SER A 49 -17.60 8.78 -5.57
C SER A 49 -16.37 9.09 -6.44
N PRO A 50 -16.38 10.21 -7.19
CA PRO A 50 -15.20 10.62 -7.98
C PRO A 50 -13.93 10.73 -7.15
N GLU A 51 -14.04 11.17 -5.90
CA GLU A 51 -12.91 11.27 -4.97
C GLU A 51 -12.37 9.90 -4.59
N ARG A 52 -13.23 8.95 -4.23
CA ARG A 52 -12.83 7.58 -3.90
C ARG A 52 -12.18 6.89 -5.11
N ARG A 53 -12.78 7.02 -6.28
CA ARG A 53 -12.22 6.46 -7.52
C ARG A 53 -10.84 7.03 -7.80
N ARG A 54 -10.66 8.33 -7.66
CA ARG A 54 -9.38 9.02 -7.86
C ARG A 54 -8.30 8.50 -6.91
N LEU A 55 -8.65 8.35 -5.61
CA LEU A 55 -7.73 7.82 -4.61
C LEU A 55 -7.36 6.35 -4.87
N ALA A 56 -8.34 5.52 -5.22
CA ALA A 56 -8.10 4.12 -5.58
C ALA A 56 -7.18 4.01 -6.79
N MET A 57 -7.41 4.79 -7.83
CA MET A 57 -6.57 4.79 -9.04
C MET A 57 -5.17 5.33 -8.76
N SER A 58 -5.03 6.31 -7.89
CA SER A 58 -3.71 6.81 -7.46
C SER A 58 -2.90 5.72 -6.76
N LEU A 59 -3.52 4.94 -5.89
CA LEU A 59 -2.87 3.80 -5.22
C LEU A 59 -2.53 2.69 -6.22
N PHE A 60 -3.43 2.36 -7.12
CA PHE A 60 -3.21 1.35 -8.16
C PHE A 60 -2.08 1.76 -9.11
N ASP A 61 -2.14 2.94 -9.68
CA ASP A 61 -1.17 3.45 -10.65
C ASP A 61 0.22 3.64 -9.99
N GLY A 62 0.25 4.22 -8.81
CA GLY A 62 1.48 4.45 -8.06
C GLY A 62 2.18 3.16 -7.67
N THR A 63 1.46 2.21 -7.12
CA THR A 63 2.00 0.89 -6.80
C THR A 63 2.52 0.18 -8.04
N SER A 64 1.76 0.20 -9.11
CA SER A 64 2.11 -0.46 -10.37
C SER A 64 3.36 0.15 -11.03
N ALA A 65 3.54 1.45 -10.92
CA ALA A 65 4.67 2.17 -11.51
C ALA A 65 5.96 2.06 -10.69
N ALA A 66 5.87 1.75 -9.40
CA ALA A 66 7.00 1.78 -8.46
C ALA A 66 7.50 0.38 -8.05
N LEU A 67 7.13 -0.68 -8.75
CA LEU A 67 7.50 -2.06 -8.39
C LEU A 67 9.02 -2.27 -8.33
N ASP A 68 9.79 -1.61 -9.16
CA ASP A 68 11.26 -1.65 -9.16
C ASP A 68 11.88 -1.07 -7.87
N ARG A 69 11.18 -0.19 -7.19
CA ARG A 69 11.55 0.37 -5.87
C ARG A 69 10.94 -0.40 -4.71
N ILE A 70 9.75 -0.92 -4.90
CA ILE A 70 8.96 -1.62 -3.88
C ILE A 70 9.49 -3.03 -3.61
N ASP A 71 9.63 -3.83 -4.64
CA ASP A 71 9.95 -5.25 -4.51
C ASP A 71 11.30 -5.52 -3.81
N PRO A 72 12.38 -4.76 -4.06
CA PRO A 72 13.63 -4.91 -3.30
C PRO A 72 13.48 -4.67 -1.80
N LEU A 73 12.64 -3.71 -1.40
CA LEU A 73 12.38 -3.42 0.02
C LEU A 73 11.64 -4.57 0.70
N ILE A 74 10.64 -5.12 0.04
CA ILE A 74 9.90 -6.28 0.55
C ILE A 74 10.81 -7.50 0.66
N THR A 75 11.61 -7.75 -0.37
CA THR A 75 12.56 -8.88 -0.40
C THR A 75 13.56 -8.80 0.74
N GLU A 76 14.10 -7.64 1.01
CA GLU A 76 15.03 -7.44 2.12
C GLU A 76 14.37 -7.59 3.48
N ALA A 77 13.18 -7.00 3.66
CA ALA A 77 12.42 -7.10 4.90
C ALA A 77 11.90 -8.51 5.19
N ALA A 78 11.56 -9.27 4.16
CA ALA A 78 11.06 -10.65 4.24
C ALA A 78 12.17 -11.67 3.95
N ALA A 79 13.29 -11.60 4.66
CA ALA A 79 14.55 -12.30 4.35
C ALA A 79 14.42 -13.82 4.06
N ASN A 80 13.42 -14.50 4.65
CA ASN A 80 13.21 -15.93 4.51
C ASN A 80 12.08 -16.30 3.53
N TRP A 81 11.46 -15.29 2.88
CA TRP A 81 10.30 -15.50 2.03
C TRP A 81 10.50 -14.86 0.67
N ARG A 82 10.48 -15.68 -0.37
CA ARG A 82 10.53 -15.16 -1.74
C ARG A 82 9.19 -14.53 -2.13
N LEU A 83 9.26 -13.38 -2.76
CA LEU A 83 8.09 -12.64 -3.22
C LEU A 83 7.18 -13.50 -4.11
N GLU A 84 7.75 -14.29 -5.02
CA GLU A 84 7.01 -15.15 -5.94
C GLU A 84 6.28 -16.30 -5.25
N ARG A 85 6.70 -16.67 -4.03
CA ARG A 85 6.10 -17.75 -3.25
C ARG A 85 5.07 -17.27 -2.23
N MET A 86 4.94 -15.98 -2.05
CA MET A 86 3.90 -15.41 -1.20
C MET A 86 2.51 -15.64 -1.80
N ALA A 87 1.50 -15.80 -0.94
CA ALA A 87 0.12 -15.74 -1.39
C ALA A 87 -0.12 -14.43 -2.15
N VAL A 88 -0.87 -14.49 -3.25
CA VAL A 88 -1.07 -13.34 -4.15
C VAL A 88 -1.57 -12.11 -3.39
N VAL A 89 -2.59 -12.29 -2.54
CA VAL A 89 -3.15 -11.17 -1.78
C VAL A 89 -2.13 -10.59 -0.80
N ASP A 90 -1.37 -11.41 -0.10
CA ASP A 90 -0.31 -10.94 0.81
C ASP A 90 0.72 -10.10 0.07
N ARG A 91 1.19 -10.56 -1.08
CA ARG A 91 2.13 -9.84 -1.93
C ARG A 91 1.57 -8.49 -2.37
N LEU A 92 0.32 -8.44 -2.80
CA LEU A 92 -0.32 -7.21 -3.26
C LEU A 92 -0.56 -6.22 -2.11
N VAL A 93 -0.96 -6.70 -0.94
CA VAL A 93 -1.09 -5.88 0.27
C VAL A 93 0.26 -5.29 0.67
N LEU A 94 1.32 -6.10 0.64
CA LEU A 94 2.68 -5.66 0.94
C LEU A 94 3.17 -4.61 -0.06
N ARG A 95 2.92 -4.81 -1.34
CA ARG A 95 3.30 -3.84 -2.39
C ARG A 95 2.58 -2.51 -2.21
N MET A 96 1.28 -2.53 -2.00
CA MET A 96 0.49 -1.31 -1.81
C MET A 96 0.87 -0.60 -0.51
N GLY A 97 1.05 -1.33 0.59
CA GLY A 97 1.51 -0.76 1.86
C GLY A 97 2.90 -0.14 1.76
N THR A 98 3.83 -0.81 1.09
CA THR A 98 5.18 -0.28 0.84
C THR A 98 5.13 0.99 0.00
N TYR A 99 4.28 1.03 -1.04
CA TYR A 99 4.07 2.25 -1.81
C TYR A 99 3.60 3.42 -0.95
N GLU A 100 2.62 3.20 -0.08
CA GLU A 100 2.12 4.25 0.82
C GLU A 100 3.19 4.71 1.82
N LEU A 101 4.04 3.81 2.32
CA LEU A 101 5.18 4.18 3.17
C LEU A 101 6.20 5.04 2.42
N LEU A 102 6.46 4.73 1.15
CA LEU A 102 7.35 5.52 0.29
C LEU A 102 6.79 6.91 0.01
N GLU A 103 5.49 7.02 -0.27
CA GLU A 103 4.83 8.30 -0.54
C GLU A 103 4.71 9.20 0.69
N GLY A 104 4.55 8.62 1.87
CA GLY A 104 4.43 9.38 3.12
C GLY A 104 3.15 10.20 3.22
N SER A 105 2.11 9.89 2.43
CA SER A 105 0.84 10.64 2.41
C SER A 105 -0.09 10.31 3.58
N ALA A 106 0.19 9.25 4.30
CA ALA A 106 -0.54 8.83 5.50
C ALA A 106 0.44 8.48 6.63
N PRO A 107 0.05 8.62 7.90
CA PRO A 107 0.89 8.17 9.01
C PRO A 107 1.27 6.70 8.89
N THR A 108 2.50 6.37 9.20
CA THR A 108 3.03 4.99 9.11
C THR A 108 2.17 3.97 9.84
N ALA A 109 1.73 4.28 11.06
CA ALA A 109 0.88 3.40 11.85
C ALA A 109 -0.46 3.12 11.16
N VAL A 110 -1.04 4.12 10.51
CA VAL A 110 -2.30 3.96 9.76
C VAL A 110 -2.09 3.06 8.54
N VAL A 111 -1.01 3.25 7.80
CA VAL A 111 -0.68 2.41 6.63
C VAL A 111 -0.56 0.95 7.03
N ILE A 112 0.17 0.66 8.10
CA ILE A 112 0.39 -0.72 8.58
C ILE A 112 -0.92 -1.33 9.11
N ASP A 113 -1.70 -0.60 9.90
CA ASP A 113 -2.98 -1.08 10.43
C ASP A 113 -3.97 -1.39 9.32
N GLU A 114 -4.06 -0.54 8.30
CA GLU A 114 -4.92 -0.76 7.14
C GLU A 114 -4.47 -1.98 6.32
N ALA A 115 -3.17 -2.16 6.13
CA ALA A 115 -2.64 -3.34 5.45
C ALA A 115 -2.97 -4.64 6.21
N ILE A 116 -2.87 -4.63 7.53
CA ILE A 116 -3.24 -5.77 8.38
C ILE A 116 -4.73 -6.10 8.23
N GLU A 117 -5.60 -5.10 8.23
CA GLU A 117 -7.04 -5.31 8.05
C GLU A 117 -7.36 -5.88 6.67
N LEU A 118 -6.72 -5.39 5.62
CA LEU A 118 -6.87 -5.93 4.26
C LEU A 118 -6.40 -7.38 4.17
N ALA A 119 -5.27 -7.71 4.78
CA ALA A 119 -4.76 -9.08 4.81
C ALA A 119 -5.73 -10.02 5.53
N LYS A 120 -6.27 -9.62 6.67
CA LYS A 120 -7.28 -10.41 7.39
C LYS A 120 -8.55 -10.63 6.56
N ALA A 121 -9.04 -9.58 5.90
CA ALA A 121 -10.29 -9.63 5.17
C ALA A 121 -10.19 -10.47 3.89
N PHE A 122 -9.07 -10.42 3.18
CA PHE A 122 -8.92 -10.98 1.84
C PHE A 122 -7.96 -12.17 1.73
N SER A 123 -7.11 -12.39 2.73
CA SER A 123 -6.17 -13.53 2.74
C SER A 123 -6.43 -14.49 3.91
N GLY A 124 -6.70 -13.97 5.08
CA GLY A 124 -6.99 -14.73 6.30
C GLY A 124 -6.24 -14.22 7.51
N ASP A 125 -6.67 -14.67 8.70
CA ASP A 125 -6.10 -14.19 9.97
C ASP A 125 -4.61 -14.50 10.13
N ASP A 126 -4.14 -15.61 9.56
CA ASP A 126 -2.73 -16.03 9.62
C ASP A 126 -1.79 -15.09 8.86
N SER A 127 -2.31 -14.34 7.89
CA SER A 127 -1.54 -13.36 7.12
C SER A 127 -1.20 -12.09 7.90
N ALA A 128 -2.00 -11.73 8.89
CA ALA A 128 -1.83 -10.47 9.63
C ALA A 128 -0.47 -10.33 10.32
N PRO A 129 0.03 -11.34 11.09
CA PRO A 129 1.36 -11.24 11.70
C PRO A 129 2.49 -11.15 10.67
N PHE A 130 2.37 -11.86 9.56
CA PHE A 130 3.33 -11.84 8.48
C PHE A 130 3.41 -10.47 7.82
N VAL A 131 2.27 -9.91 7.41
CA VAL A 131 2.18 -8.58 6.79
C VAL A 131 2.69 -7.50 7.75
N ASN A 132 2.32 -7.56 9.02
CA ASN A 132 2.81 -6.64 10.03
C ASN A 132 4.33 -6.68 10.15
N GLY A 133 4.90 -7.86 10.26
CA GLY A 133 6.35 -8.04 10.40
C GLY A 133 7.13 -7.52 9.19
N VAL A 134 6.67 -7.81 7.99
CA VAL A 134 7.33 -7.36 6.75
C VAL A 134 7.23 -5.84 6.59
N LEU A 135 6.06 -5.24 6.79
CA LEU A 135 5.89 -3.78 6.67
C LEU A 135 6.66 -3.03 7.76
N ASP A 136 6.73 -3.57 8.97
CA ASP A 136 7.58 -2.98 10.01
C ASP A 136 9.06 -3.03 9.61
N GLY A 137 9.51 -4.11 9.00
CA GLY A 137 10.85 -4.21 8.41
C GLY A 137 11.10 -3.19 7.30
N VAL A 138 10.16 -3.00 6.39
CA VAL A 138 10.24 -1.95 5.35
C VAL A 138 10.33 -0.57 5.99
N ARG A 139 9.51 -0.28 6.99
CA ARG A 139 9.56 0.98 7.74
C ARG A 139 10.96 1.25 8.30
N ARG A 140 11.57 0.24 8.91
CA ARG A 140 12.93 0.36 9.46
C ARG A 140 13.98 0.62 8.38
N LEU A 141 13.86 -0.02 7.23
CA LEU A 141 14.76 0.21 6.10
C LEU A 141 14.64 1.64 5.59
N LEU A 142 13.44 2.18 5.50
CA LEU A 142 13.21 3.55 5.06
C LEU A 142 13.74 4.58 6.06
N GLU A 143 13.58 4.34 7.35
CA GLU A 143 14.10 5.22 8.41
C GLU A 143 15.64 5.23 8.44
N SER A 144 16.29 4.09 8.23
CA SER A 144 17.75 3.99 8.21
C SER A 144 18.39 4.58 6.96
N ALA A 145 17.64 4.74 5.86
CA ALA A 145 18.08 5.33 4.60
C ALA A 145 17.99 6.87 4.60
N GLU A 146 17.35 7.48 5.60
CA GLU A 146 17.38 8.93 5.74
C GLU A 146 18.82 9.39 6.00
N PRO A 147 19.34 10.38 5.22
CA PRO A 147 20.66 10.91 5.50
C PRO A 147 20.69 11.48 6.94
N PRO A 148 21.81 11.31 7.66
CA PRO A 148 21.90 11.86 9.01
C PRO A 148 21.62 13.36 8.94
N ARG A 149 20.72 13.83 9.79
CA ARG A 149 20.41 15.25 9.92
C ARG A 149 21.72 15.99 10.16
N PRO A 150 22.04 17.05 9.38
CA PRO A 150 23.32 17.74 9.56
C PRO A 150 23.45 18.21 11.00
N PRO A 151 24.63 18.03 11.62
CA PRO A 151 24.85 18.52 12.97
C PRO A 151 24.79 20.05 12.93
N GLY A 152 23.85 20.65 13.66
CA GLY A 152 23.83 22.09 13.87
C GLY A 152 22.60 22.84 13.38
N THR A 153 21.41 22.43 13.82
CA THR A 153 20.32 23.39 14.05
C THR A 153 19.89 23.25 15.50
N GLU A 154 20.82 23.54 16.40
CA GLU A 154 20.41 23.98 17.73
C GLU A 154 19.79 25.35 17.55
N GLU A 155 18.47 25.40 17.71
CA GLU A 155 17.73 26.64 17.84
C GLU A 155 18.34 27.42 19.03
N PRO A 156 18.80 28.67 18.86
CA PRO A 156 19.35 29.40 19.99
C PRO A 156 18.25 29.57 21.04
N LEU A 157 18.54 29.14 22.26
CA LEU A 157 17.66 29.35 23.40
C LEU A 157 17.40 30.86 23.55
N PRO A 158 16.12 31.26 23.73
CA PRO A 158 15.77 32.64 23.97
C PRO A 158 16.42 33.12 25.29
N ARG A 159 17.09 34.22 25.20
CA ARG A 159 17.63 34.92 26.39
C ARG A 159 16.52 35.53 27.22
#